data_d7a7e8044e68866f7d2aa3f31743cac9
#
_entry.id   d7a7e8044e68866f7d2aa3f31743cac9
#
_cell.length_a   1.000
_cell.length_b   1.000
_cell.length_c   1.000
_cell.angle_alpha   90.00
_cell.angle_beta   90.00
_cell.angle_gamma   90.00
#
_symmetry.space_group_name_H-M   'P 1'
#
loop_
_entity.id
_entity.type
_entity.pdbx_description
1 polymer ?
#
loop_
_entity_poly.entity_id
_entity_poly.type
_entity_poly.pdbx_seq_one_letter_code
_entity_poly.pdbx_strand_id
1 'polypeptide(L)'
;MKQASKQYIPFQPLQWPNRQWPNKTITKAPIWCSVDLRDGNQALVTPMQLEEKLLMFKTLVDIGFKEIEVGFPSASETEYEILRTLIEGHHIPDDVTIQVLVQARPELIKKTFEAVKGAKNVIVHFYNSTSTLQRKVVFKEDMPGIIKICLLYTSPSPRDISGS
;
A
#
# COMPACT_ATOMS: atom_id res chain seq x y z
N MET A 1 -6.32 20.55 -26.86
CA MET A 1 -6.47 20.63 -25.38
C MET A 1 -5.47 21.64 -24.84
N LYS A 2 -5.90 22.57 -24.00
CA LYS A 2 -4.96 23.45 -23.27
C LYS A 2 -4.19 22.55 -22.29
N GLN A 3 -2.85 22.62 -22.31
CA GLN A 3 -2.04 21.87 -21.34
C GLN A 3 -2.35 22.40 -19.93
N ALA A 4 -2.97 21.61 -19.09
CA ALA A 4 -3.36 21.98 -17.73
C ALA A 4 -2.16 22.54 -16.92
N SER A 5 -0.98 22.00 -17.12
CA SER A 5 0.26 22.47 -16.47
C SER A 5 0.61 23.94 -16.75
N LYS A 6 0.11 24.52 -17.86
CA LYS A 6 0.34 25.93 -18.19
C LYS A 6 -0.69 26.89 -17.56
N GLN A 7 -1.72 26.36 -16.89
CA GLN A 7 -2.76 27.15 -16.25
C GLN A 7 -2.40 27.55 -14.81
N TYR A 8 -1.38 26.95 -14.24
CA TYR A 8 -0.97 27.18 -12.86
C TYR A 8 0.38 27.90 -12.81
N ILE A 9 0.44 28.96 -12.01
CA ILE A 9 1.70 29.67 -11.73
C ILE A 9 2.48 28.81 -10.75
N PRO A 10 3.75 28.46 -11.04
CA PRO A 10 4.59 27.74 -10.09
C PRO A 10 4.71 28.50 -8.77
N PHE A 11 4.60 27.80 -7.66
CA PHE A 11 4.86 28.38 -6.34
C PHE A 11 6.30 28.86 -6.27
N GLN A 12 6.51 30.10 -5.81
CA GLN A 12 7.86 30.62 -5.64
C GLN A 12 8.56 29.92 -4.48
N PRO A 13 9.64 29.19 -4.71
CA PRO A 13 10.31 28.47 -3.65
C PRO A 13 10.95 29.44 -2.66
N LEU A 14 10.88 29.08 -1.37
CA LEU A 14 11.59 29.82 -0.33
C LEU A 14 13.09 29.81 -0.62
N GLN A 15 13.71 30.98 -0.66
CA GLN A 15 15.16 31.12 -0.82
C GLN A 15 15.86 30.69 0.49
N TRP A 16 16.38 29.48 0.52
CA TRP A 16 17.11 28.96 1.65
C TRP A 16 18.46 28.43 1.21
N PRO A 17 19.58 28.89 1.82
CA PRO A 17 20.91 28.40 1.49
C PRO A 17 21.00 26.86 1.68
N ASN A 18 21.69 26.20 0.78
CA ASN A 18 21.94 24.74 0.83
C ASN A 18 20.72 23.83 0.62
N ARG A 19 19.56 24.35 0.18
CA ARG A 19 18.45 23.50 -0.27
C ARG A 19 18.87 22.75 -1.53
N GLN A 20 18.63 21.43 -1.55
CA GLN A 20 18.97 20.58 -2.70
C GLN A 20 17.72 20.13 -3.46
N TRP A 21 16.97 19.19 -2.90
CA TRP A 21 15.83 18.59 -3.58
C TRP A 21 14.59 19.51 -3.73
N PRO A 22 14.24 20.42 -2.78
CA PRO A 22 13.04 21.25 -2.93
C PRO A 22 13.07 22.25 -4.09
N ASN A 23 14.24 22.50 -4.67
CA ASN A 23 14.39 23.37 -5.84
C ASN A 23 14.25 22.62 -7.16
N LYS A 24 14.11 21.28 -7.12
CA LYS A 24 13.88 20.46 -8.31
C LYS A 24 12.42 20.54 -8.73
N THR A 25 12.20 20.68 -10.03
CA THR A 25 10.85 20.65 -10.62
C THR A 25 10.50 19.23 -11.04
N ILE A 26 9.28 18.78 -10.73
CA ILE A 26 8.76 17.51 -11.21
C ILE A 26 8.52 17.63 -12.71
N THR A 27 9.20 16.82 -13.50
CA THR A 27 9.12 16.82 -14.98
C THR A 27 8.33 15.64 -15.54
N LYS A 28 8.04 14.63 -14.70
CA LYS A 28 7.24 13.46 -15.06
C LYS A 28 6.06 13.34 -14.08
N ALA A 29 4.92 12.92 -14.58
CA ALA A 29 3.78 12.61 -13.72
C ALA A 29 4.16 11.52 -12.72
N PRO A 30 3.73 11.62 -11.43
CA PRO A 30 3.88 10.53 -10.48
C PRO A 30 3.03 9.33 -10.92
N ILE A 31 3.42 8.15 -10.47
CA ILE A 31 2.56 6.97 -10.57
C ILE A 31 1.45 7.13 -9.53
N TRP A 32 0.22 6.96 -9.98
CA TRP A 32 -0.95 7.02 -9.12
C TRP A 32 -1.28 5.63 -8.58
N CYS A 33 -1.39 5.52 -7.26
CA CYS A 33 -1.92 4.32 -6.60
C CYS A 33 -3.38 4.58 -6.22
N SER A 34 -4.30 3.74 -6.71
CA SER A 34 -5.69 3.77 -6.25
C SER A 34 -5.78 3.12 -4.87
N VAL A 35 -6.51 3.76 -3.95
CA VAL A 35 -6.82 3.23 -2.62
C VAL A 35 -8.31 2.96 -2.43
N ASP A 36 -9.07 2.96 -3.52
CA ASP A 36 -10.53 2.82 -3.49
C ASP A 36 -10.98 1.49 -2.88
N LEU A 37 -10.28 0.39 -3.20
CA LEU A 37 -10.59 -0.95 -2.70
C LEU A 37 -10.22 -1.17 -1.22
N ARG A 38 -9.34 -0.33 -0.65
CA ARG A 38 -8.97 -0.41 0.76
C ARG A 38 -9.59 0.75 1.55
N ASP A 39 -9.06 1.96 1.46
CA ASP A 39 -9.57 3.12 2.22
C ASP A 39 -10.97 3.53 1.78
N GLY A 40 -11.23 3.55 0.47
CA GLY A 40 -12.55 3.84 -0.08
C GLY A 40 -13.59 2.83 0.39
N ASN A 41 -13.32 1.55 0.25
CA ASN A 41 -14.19 0.48 0.73
C ASN A 41 -14.42 0.52 2.24
N GLN A 42 -13.38 0.83 3.01
CA GLN A 42 -13.46 0.92 4.48
C GLN A 42 -14.37 2.08 4.93
N ALA A 43 -14.52 3.12 4.12
CA ALA A 43 -15.38 4.27 4.41
C ALA A 43 -16.87 4.01 4.09
N LEU A 44 -17.21 2.93 3.39
CA LEU A 44 -18.59 2.59 3.06
C LEU A 44 -19.35 2.09 4.29
N VAL A 45 -20.63 2.48 4.39
CA VAL A 45 -21.55 1.95 5.44
C VAL A 45 -21.71 0.43 5.29
N THR A 46 -21.83 -0.04 4.04
CA THR A 46 -21.83 -1.46 3.71
C THR A 46 -20.60 -1.71 2.81
N PRO A 47 -19.55 -2.36 3.32
CA PRO A 47 -18.38 -2.69 2.51
C PRO A 47 -18.71 -3.59 1.34
N MET A 48 -18.00 -3.42 0.23
CA MET A 48 -18.16 -4.22 -0.98
C MET A 48 -17.90 -5.71 -0.71
N GLN A 49 -18.73 -6.55 -1.28
CA GLN A 49 -18.54 -8.00 -1.32
C GLN A 49 -17.55 -8.39 -2.43
N LEU A 50 -17.24 -9.68 -2.53
CA LEU A 50 -16.23 -10.21 -3.45
C LEU A 50 -16.46 -9.78 -4.89
N GLU A 51 -17.69 -9.98 -5.41
CA GLU A 51 -18.02 -9.65 -6.81
C GLU A 51 -17.91 -8.15 -7.11
N GLU A 52 -18.34 -7.32 -6.16
CA GLU A 52 -18.24 -5.86 -6.27
C GLU A 52 -16.79 -5.40 -6.28
N LYS A 53 -15.95 -6.00 -5.44
CA LYS A 53 -14.51 -5.73 -5.40
C LYS A 53 -13.81 -6.16 -6.69
N LEU A 54 -14.17 -7.30 -7.26
CA LEU A 54 -13.64 -7.76 -8.55
C LEU A 54 -14.02 -6.80 -9.68
N LEU A 55 -15.29 -6.37 -9.72
CA LEU A 55 -15.77 -5.38 -10.68
C LEU A 55 -15.04 -4.05 -10.53
N MET A 56 -14.87 -3.57 -9.29
CA MET A 56 -14.14 -2.34 -9.01
C MET A 56 -12.67 -2.45 -9.41
N PHE A 57 -11.99 -3.56 -9.09
CA PHE A 57 -10.61 -3.80 -9.52
C PHE A 57 -10.48 -3.73 -11.05
N LYS A 58 -11.37 -4.42 -11.77
CA LYS A 58 -11.39 -4.36 -13.23
C LYS A 58 -11.60 -2.93 -13.75
N THR A 59 -12.52 -2.18 -13.14
CA THR A 59 -12.78 -0.78 -13.51
C THR A 59 -11.53 0.09 -13.31
N LEU A 60 -10.79 -0.07 -12.21
CA LEU A 60 -9.55 0.66 -11.97
C LEU A 60 -8.47 0.33 -13.00
N VAL A 61 -8.36 -0.94 -13.38
CA VAL A 61 -7.46 -1.37 -14.46
C VAL A 61 -7.86 -0.75 -15.80
N ASP A 62 -9.15 -0.75 -16.12
CA ASP A 62 -9.70 -0.17 -17.37
C ASP A 62 -9.49 1.36 -17.42
N ILE A 63 -9.56 2.07 -16.28
CA ILE A 63 -9.20 3.50 -16.16
C ILE A 63 -7.70 3.73 -16.44
N GLY A 64 -6.86 2.72 -16.17
CA GLY A 64 -5.43 2.78 -16.44
C GLY A 64 -4.54 2.90 -15.21
N PHE A 65 -5.04 2.65 -14.00
CA PHE A 65 -4.19 2.57 -12.82
C PHE A 65 -3.17 1.44 -12.94
N LYS A 66 -1.93 1.72 -12.55
CA LYS A 66 -0.81 0.76 -12.56
C LYS A 66 -0.40 0.31 -11.16
N GLU A 67 -0.85 1.01 -10.14
CA GLU A 67 -0.74 0.61 -8.74
C GLU A 67 -2.12 0.67 -8.10
N ILE A 68 -2.54 -0.42 -7.44
CA ILE A 68 -3.87 -0.55 -6.82
C ILE A 68 -3.72 -1.19 -5.46
N GLU A 69 -4.09 -0.48 -4.40
CA GLU A 69 -4.16 -1.03 -3.05
C GLU A 69 -5.46 -1.82 -2.89
N VAL A 70 -5.34 -3.15 -2.87
CA VAL A 70 -6.48 -4.07 -2.95
C VAL A 70 -7.09 -4.42 -1.60
N GLY A 71 -6.38 -4.20 -0.51
CA GLY A 71 -6.92 -4.45 0.82
C GLY A 71 -5.89 -4.78 1.89
N PHE A 72 -6.39 -5.34 3.00
CA PHE A 72 -5.62 -5.78 4.16
C PHE A 72 -5.86 -7.28 4.40
N PRO A 73 -5.17 -8.18 3.69
CA PRO A 73 -5.50 -9.60 3.63
C PRO A 73 -5.41 -10.34 4.98
N SER A 74 -4.69 -9.79 5.94
CA SER A 74 -4.63 -10.36 7.28
C SER A 74 -5.72 -9.85 8.24
N ALA A 75 -6.54 -8.87 7.81
CA ALA A 75 -7.60 -8.30 8.66
C ALA A 75 -8.89 -9.12 8.68
N SER A 76 -9.27 -9.73 7.55
CA SER A 76 -10.48 -10.55 7.45
C SER A 76 -10.36 -11.61 6.37
N GLU A 77 -11.27 -12.57 6.39
CA GLU A 77 -11.33 -13.63 5.37
C GLU A 77 -11.70 -13.04 4.00
N THR A 78 -12.66 -12.12 3.93
CA THR A 78 -13.04 -11.46 2.68
C THR A 78 -11.86 -10.74 2.04
N GLU A 79 -11.03 -10.05 2.84
CA GLU A 79 -9.83 -9.37 2.35
C GLU A 79 -8.75 -10.35 1.85
N TYR A 80 -8.68 -11.53 2.45
CA TYR A 80 -7.82 -12.60 1.98
C TYR A 80 -8.34 -13.22 0.68
N GLU A 81 -9.63 -13.52 0.62
CA GLU A 81 -10.31 -14.18 -0.49
C GLU A 81 -10.25 -13.35 -1.77
N ILE A 82 -10.52 -12.04 -1.71
CA ILE A 82 -10.42 -11.17 -2.90
C ILE A 82 -9.02 -11.22 -3.52
N LEU A 83 -7.99 -11.17 -2.67
CA LEU A 83 -6.61 -11.17 -3.13
C LEU A 83 -6.26 -12.53 -3.80
N ARG A 84 -6.66 -13.65 -3.18
CA ARG A 84 -6.46 -14.97 -3.78
C ARG A 84 -7.21 -15.12 -5.10
N THR A 85 -8.46 -14.64 -5.14
CA THR A 85 -9.27 -14.68 -6.37
C THR A 85 -8.63 -13.86 -7.50
N LEU A 86 -8.09 -12.67 -7.20
CA LEU A 86 -7.38 -11.85 -8.19
C LEU A 86 -6.14 -12.57 -8.74
N ILE A 87 -5.37 -13.24 -7.88
CA ILE A 87 -4.13 -13.92 -8.25
C ILE A 87 -4.41 -15.21 -8.99
N GLU A 88 -5.23 -16.09 -8.41
CA GLU A 88 -5.54 -17.42 -8.97
C GLU A 88 -6.39 -17.36 -10.22
N GLY A 89 -7.28 -16.38 -10.30
CA GLY A 89 -8.09 -16.10 -11.49
C GLY A 89 -7.35 -15.33 -12.60
N HIS A 90 -6.06 -15.00 -12.41
CA HIS A 90 -5.27 -14.24 -13.38
C HIS A 90 -5.90 -12.90 -13.78
N HIS A 91 -6.57 -12.22 -12.83
CA HIS A 91 -7.22 -10.94 -13.07
C HIS A 91 -6.27 -9.75 -13.08
N ILE A 92 -5.01 -9.95 -12.64
CA ILE A 92 -4.02 -8.88 -12.51
C ILE A 92 -3.18 -8.81 -13.79
N PRO A 93 -3.27 -7.72 -14.57
CA PRO A 93 -2.40 -7.54 -15.74
C PRO A 93 -0.92 -7.50 -15.35
N ASP A 94 -0.07 -7.91 -16.28
CA ASP A 94 1.39 -7.98 -16.08
C ASP A 94 2.07 -6.66 -15.72
N ASP A 95 1.46 -5.55 -16.13
CA ASP A 95 1.94 -4.18 -15.90
C ASP A 95 1.25 -3.48 -14.72
N VAL A 96 0.44 -4.21 -13.95
CA VAL A 96 -0.22 -3.71 -12.74
C VAL A 96 0.47 -4.29 -11.51
N THR A 97 0.73 -3.41 -10.54
CA THR A 97 1.26 -3.76 -9.22
C THR A 97 0.13 -3.68 -8.21
N ILE A 98 -0.12 -4.75 -7.50
CA ILE A 98 -1.05 -4.72 -6.37
C ILE A 98 -0.33 -4.29 -5.09
N GLN A 99 -1.00 -3.49 -4.27
CA GLN A 99 -0.51 -3.11 -2.95
C GLN A 99 -1.42 -3.71 -1.88
N VAL A 100 -0.82 -4.15 -0.78
CA VAL A 100 -1.51 -4.67 0.40
C VAL A 100 -0.98 -4.02 1.65
N LEU A 101 -1.89 -3.80 2.63
CA LEU A 101 -1.54 -3.21 3.91
C LEU A 101 -1.27 -4.29 4.95
N VAL A 102 -0.31 -4.04 5.85
CA VAL A 102 -0.06 -4.92 7.01
C VAL A 102 0.51 -4.14 8.19
N GLN A 103 0.04 -4.47 9.39
CA GLN A 103 0.65 -4.01 10.63
C GLN A 103 1.94 -4.80 10.93
N ALA A 104 2.87 -4.18 11.67
CA ALA A 104 4.11 -4.78 12.12
C ALA A 104 3.89 -5.85 13.22
N ARG A 105 3.26 -6.96 12.84
CA ARG A 105 3.05 -8.13 13.70
C ARG A 105 3.43 -9.40 12.94
N PRO A 106 4.26 -10.29 13.52
CA PRO A 106 4.78 -11.46 12.80
C PRO A 106 3.71 -12.33 12.16
N GLU A 107 2.63 -12.60 12.88
CA GLU A 107 1.51 -13.42 12.41
C GLU A 107 0.76 -12.79 11.23
N LEU A 108 0.55 -11.46 11.27
CA LEU A 108 -0.12 -10.73 10.19
C LEU A 108 0.78 -10.62 8.95
N ILE A 109 2.07 -10.40 9.17
CA ILE A 109 3.07 -10.37 8.10
C ILE A 109 3.09 -11.74 7.39
N LYS A 110 3.18 -12.84 8.15
CA LYS A 110 3.17 -14.19 7.58
C LYS A 110 1.92 -14.43 6.75
N LYS A 111 0.72 -14.16 7.30
CA LYS A 111 -0.55 -14.31 6.57
C LYS A 111 -0.60 -13.45 5.31
N THR A 112 -0.06 -12.22 5.36
CA THR A 112 0.00 -11.33 4.19
C THR A 112 0.90 -11.91 3.10
N PHE A 113 2.07 -12.43 3.42
CA PHE A 113 2.96 -13.06 2.44
C PHE A 113 2.38 -14.36 1.86
N GLU A 114 1.64 -15.12 2.65
CA GLU A 114 0.87 -16.28 2.15
C GLU A 114 -0.21 -15.83 1.15
N ALA A 115 -0.91 -14.73 1.46
CA ALA A 115 -1.96 -14.18 0.62
C ALA A 115 -1.47 -13.67 -0.74
N VAL A 116 -0.28 -13.04 -0.79
CA VAL A 116 0.28 -12.51 -2.05
C VAL A 116 1.05 -13.53 -2.87
N LYS A 117 1.20 -14.75 -2.39
CA LYS A 117 1.97 -15.80 -3.09
C LYS A 117 1.41 -16.05 -4.49
N GLY A 118 2.28 -15.96 -5.50
CA GLY A 118 1.94 -16.14 -6.90
C GLY A 118 1.65 -14.84 -7.66
N ALA A 119 1.53 -13.70 -6.98
CA ALA A 119 1.44 -12.42 -7.66
C ALA A 119 2.80 -12.00 -8.25
N LYS A 120 2.77 -11.41 -9.44
CA LYS A 120 3.98 -10.99 -10.17
C LYS A 120 4.62 -9.73 -9.58
N ASN A 121 3.81 -8.70 -9.35
CA ASN A 121 4.25 -7.41 -8.85
C ASN A 121 3.45 -7.04 -7.59
N VAL A 122 4.12 -6.89 -6.46
CA VAL A 122 3.47 -6.62 -5.16
C VAL A 122 4.24 -5.55 -4.39
N ILE A 123 3.49 -4.60 -3.84
CA ILE A 123 3.95 -3.70 -2.79
C ILE A 123 3.32 -4.16 -1.48
N VAL A 124 4.13 -4.45 -0.47
CA VAL A 124 3.65 -4.70 0.89
C VAL A 124 3.87 -3.43 1.70
N HIS A 125 2.77 -2.75 2.01
CA HIS A 125 2.78 -1.49 2.76
C HIS A 125 2.72 -1.80 4.26
N PHE A 126 3.83 -1.66 4.93
CA PHE A 126 3.93 -1.81 6.38
C PHE A 126 3.64 -0.50 7.09
N TYR A 127 2.98 -0.59 8.25
CA TYR A 127 2.85 0.55 9.13
C TYR A 127 2.95 0.15 10.61
N ASN A 128 3.39 1.10 11.42
CA ASN A 128 3.31 1.05 12.86
C ASN A 128 3.12 2.45 13.43
N SER A 129 2.32 2.54 14.48
CA SER A 129 2.05 3.82 15.13
C SER A 129 3.17 4.19 16.10
N THR A 130 3.57 5.46 16.09
CA THR A 130 4.71 5.97 16.86
C THR A 130 4.37 7.05 17.88
N SER A 131 3.09 7.51 17.93
CA SER A 131 2.68 8.57 18.85
C SER A 131 2.87 8.15 20.31
N THR A 132 3.13 9.12 21.18
CA THR A 132 3.30 8.88 22.61
C THR A 132 2.08 8.21 23.24
N LEU A 133 0.87 8.60 22.82
CA LEU A 133 -0.37 8.01 23.30
C LEU A 133 -0.48 6.54 22.90
N GLN A 134 -0.25 6.22 21.63
CA GLN A 134 -0.34 4.86 21.15
C GLN A 134 0.75 3.95 21.72
N ARG A 135 1.97 4.45 21.89
CA ARG A 135 3.02 3.71 22.60
C ARG A 135 2.59 3.30 24.01
N LYS A 136 2.08 4.25 24.79
CA LYS A 136 1.69 4.02 26.18
C LYS A 136 0.43 3.17 26.34
N VAL A 137 -0.58 3.39 25.50
CA VAL A 137 -1.92 2.81 25.69
C VAL A 137 -2.09 1.52 24.88
N VAL A 138 -1.67 1.53 23.62
CA VAL A 138 -1.90 0.39 22.71
C VAL A 138 -0.78 -0.63 22.83
N PHE A 139 0.48 -0.19 22.64
CA PHE A 139 1.62 -1.09 22.64
C PHE A 139 2.16 -1.39 24.05
N LYS A 140 1.91 -0.50 25.00
CA LYS A 140 2.49 -0.53 26.37
C LYS A 140 4.01 -0.60 26.33
N GLU A 141 4.60 0.11 25.39
CA GLU A 141 6.03 0.12 25.10
C GLU A 141 6.60 1.54 25.13
N ASP A 142 7.87 1.63 25.40
CA ASP A 142 8.67 2.84 25.25
C ASP A 142 9.19 3.00 23.80
N MET A 143 10.04 3.99 23.57
CA MET A 143 10.62 4.22 22.24
C MET A 143 11.52 3.06 21.77
N PRO A 144 12.44 2.51 22.59
CA PRO A 144 13.18 1.30 22.24
C PRO A 144 12.29 0.10 21.89
N GLY A 145 11.20 -0.13 22.62
CA GLY A 145 10.24 -1.19 22.34
C GLY A 145 9.58 -1.03 20.98
N ILE A 146 9.17 0.19 20.62
CA ILE A 146 8.62 0.47 19.29
C ILE A 146 9.65 0.28 18.19
N ILE A 147 10.90 0.69 18.40
CA ILE A 147 11.98 0.44 17.44
C ILE A 147 12.16 -1.06 17.21
N LYS A 148 12.14 -1.86 18.28
CA LYS A 148 12.23 -3.32 18.18
C LYS A 148 11.07 -3.92 17.35
N ILE A 149 9.83 -3.45 17.55
CA ILE A 149 8.69 -3.87 16.73
C ILE A 149 8.93 -3.48 15.25
N CYS A 150 9.39 -2.26 14.99
CA CYS A 150 9.66 -1.81 13.62
C CYS A 150 10.79 -2.60 12.94
N LEU A 151 11.76 -3.10 13.68
CA LEU A 151 12.86 -3.90 13.13
C LEU A 151 12.43 -5.28 12.63
N LEU A 152 11.20 -5.73 12.92
CA LEU A 152 10.63 -6.92 12.28
C LEU A 152 10.57 -6.79 10.75
N TYR A 153 10.50 -5.55 10.22
CA TYR A 153 10.54 -5.29 8.78
C TYR A 153 11.90 -5.52 8.13
N THR A 154 12.96 -5.40 8.92
CA THR A 154 14.34 -5.58 8.46
C THR A 154 14.83 -7.01 8.64
N SER A 155 14.01 -7.89 9.23
CA SER A 155 14.26 -9.33 9.20
C SER A 155 14.27 -9.82 7.76
N PRO A 156 15.09 -10.81 7.42
CA PRO A 156 15.17 -11.30 6.06
C PRO A 156 13.79 -11.63 5.53
N SER A 157 13.50 -11.12 4.34
CA SER A 157 12.25 -11.38 3.62
C SER A 157 12.03 -12.90 3.52
N PRO A 158 10.79 -13.40 3.50
CA PRO A 158 10.53 -14.81 3.19
C PRO A 158 11.16 -15.30 1.90
N ARG A 159 11.54 -14.40 0.98
CA ARG A 159 12.37 -14.72 -0.19
C ARG A 159 13.78 -15.14 0.19
N ASP A 160 14.32 -14.61 1.27
CA ASP A 160 15.68 -14.92 1.75
C ASP A 160 15.71 -16.21 2.57
N ILE A 161 14.54 -16.72 2.99
CA ILE A 161 14.37 -17.97 3.75
C ILE A 161 14.14 -19.17 2.82
N SER A 162 13.75 -18.95 1.57
CA SER A 162 13.46 -20.00 0.59
C SER A 162 14.69 -20.56 -0.12
N GLY A 163 15.90 -20.22 0.31
CA GLY A 163 17.21 -20.60 -0.24
C GLY A 163 18.01 -21.59 0.61
N SER A 164 17.35 -22.42 1.43
CA SER A 164 18.01 -23.53 2.16
C SER A 164 17.26 -24.83 1.98
#